data_28470e7b27295b8fa875cfde1b8b182b
#
_entry.id   28470e7b27295b8fa875cfde1b8b182b
#
_cell.length_a   1.000
_cell.length_b   1.000
_cell.length_c   1.000
_cell.angle_alpha   90.00
_cell.angle_beta   90.00
_cell.angle_gamma   90.00
#
_symmetry.space_group_name_H-M   'P 1'
#
loop_
_entity.id
_entity.type
_entity.pdbx_description
1 polymer ?
#
loop_
_entity_poly.entity_id
_entity_poly.type
_entity_poly.pdbx_seq_one_letter_code
_entity_poly.pdbx_strand_id
1 'polypeptide(L)'
;KGRLIAFDFAERKLLYPSLVLVGLLYNVAIWVDKFMFWYFPPTSEPIIGGLRASLIYDLPVFLSYLSIIPGMAVFLVRIETDFVEYYDKFYDAVRSGGSLEYIESMRDEMVYAIQQGLGEIAKIQTLAVLVTFVAGPALLDALGISSLYLPLLHVQVVGAGLQVGLMAILNVFFYLDQRRI
;
A
#
# COMPACT_ATOMS: atom_id res chain seq x y z
N LYS A 1 30.10 -13.83 -23.38
CA LYS A 1 29.01 -13.64 -24.37
C LYS A 1 27.77 -13.32 -23.54
N GLY A 2 27.40 -12.03 -23.47
CA GLY A 2 26.19 -11.59 -22.78
C GLY A 2 24.96 -12.16 -23.49
N ARG A 3 24.09 -12.86 -22.76
CA ARG A 3 22.76 -13.24 -23.26
C ARG A 3 21.94 -11.96 -23.37
N LEU A 4 21.39 -11.69 -24.55
CA LEU A 4 20.51 -10.55 -24.80
C LEU A 4 19.18 -10.66 -24.00
N ILE A 5 18.81 -11.88 -23.61
CA ILE A 5 17.63 -12.16 -22.77
C ILE A 5 18.07 -13.19 -21.72
N ALA A 6 18.00 -12.81 -20.46
CA ALA A 6 18.24 -13.71 -19.33
C ALA A 6 16.89 -14.04 -18.68
N PHE A 7 16.60 -15.33 -18.49
CA PHE A 7 15.40 -15.83 -17.82
C PHE A 7 15.71 -16.23 -16.37
N ASP A 8 16.60 -15.52 -15.71
CA ASP A 8 17.04 -15.81 -14.34
C ASP A 8 15.85 -15.78 -13.36
N PHE A 9 14.83 -14.96 -13.67
CA PHE A 9 13.57 -14.93 -12.91
C PHE A 9 12.75 -16.23 -12.97
N ALA A 10 13.05 -17.12 -13.94
CA ALA A 10 12.39 -18.42 -14.09
C ALA A 10 13.17 -19.56 -13.42
N GLU A 11 14.35 -19.29 -12.85
CA GLU A 11 15.10 -20.29 -12.13
C GLU A 11 14.38 -20.68 -10.83
N ARG A 12 13.99 -21.95 -10.72
CA ARG A 12 13.18 -22.48 -9.61
C ARG A 12 13.80 -22.26 -8.23
N LYS A 13 15.12 -22.09 -8.15
CA LYS A 13 15.86 -21.80 -6.90
C LYS A 13 15.69 -20.36 -6.43
N LEU A 14 15.38 -19.43 -7.34
CA LEU A 14 15.20 -18.02 -7.07
C LEU A 14 13.72 -17.63 -6.94
N LEU A 15 12.81 -18.56 -7.20
CA LEU A 15 11.37 -18.33 -7.08
C LEU A 15 10.90 -18.62 -5.65
N TYR A 16 10.24 -17.64 -5.07
CA TYR A 16 9.57 -17.77 -3.78
C TYR A 16 8.04 -17.79 -3.98
N PRO A 17 7.43 -19.00 -4.07
CA PRO A 17 6.00 -19.12 -4.36
C PRO A 17 5.10 -18.37 -3.37
N SER A 18 5.52 -18.26 -2.11
CA SER A 18 4.82 -17.48 -1.08
C SER A 18 4.72 -16.00 -1.43
N LEU A 19 5.81 -15.38 -1.94
CA LEU A 19 5.80 -13.98 -2.36
C LEU A 19 4.92 -13.76 -3.59
N VAL A 20 4.93 -14.70 -4.54
CA VAL A 20 4.03 -14.65 -5.71
C VAL A 20 2.58 -14.71 -5.26
N LEU A 21 2.26 -15.60 -4.30
CA LEU A 21 0.91 -15.71 -3.76
C LEU A 21 0.48 -14.44 -3.02
N VAL A 22 1.34 -13.87 -2.17
CA VAL A 22 1.06 -12.61 -1.46
C VAL A 22 0.81 -11.49 -2.47
N GLY A 23 1.65 -11.34 -3.49
CA GLY A 23 1.47 -10.33 -4.53
C GLY A 23 0.18 -10.54 -5.33
N LEU A 24 -0.16 -11.78 -5.66
CA LEU A 24 -1.41 -12.11 -6.34
C LEU A 24 -2.63 -11.74 -5.47
N LEU A 25 -2.66 -12.21 -4.22
CA LEU A 25 -3.78 -11.93 -3.31
C LEU A 25 -3.93 -10.44 -3.03
N TYR A 26 -2.84 -9.72 -2.86
CA TYR A 26 -2.86 -8.28 -2.70
C TYR A 26 -3.48 -7.58 -3.91
N ASN A 27 -3.07 -7.95 -5.12
CA ASN A 27 -3.65 -7.39 -6.35
C ASN A 27 -5.13 -7.77 -6.52
N VAL A 28 -5.51 -9.02 -6.23
CA VAL A 28 -6.91 -9.44 -6.26
C VAL A 28 -7.74 -8.60 -5.27
N ALA A 29 -7.24 -8.39 -4.06
CA ALA A 29 -7.94 -7.58 -3.06
C ALA A 29 -8.17 -6.12 -3.51
N ILE A 30 -7.23 -5.54 -4.27
CA ILE A 30 -7.34 -4.17 -4.78
C ILE A 30 -8.29 -4.08 -5.99
N TRP A 31 -8.39 -5.14 -6.80
CA TRP A 31 -9.08 -5.06 -8.09
C TRP A 31 -10.44 -5.73 -8.11
N VAL A 32 -10.72 -6.66 -7.20
CA VAL A 32 -11.96 -7.47 -7.23
C VAL A 32 -13.22 -6.60 -7.15
N ASP A 33 -13.22 -5.58 -6.31
CA ASP A 33 -14.32 -4.63 -6.19
C ASP A 33 -14.58 -3.86 -7.49
N LYS A 34 -13.53 -3.41 -8.17
CA LYS A 34 -13.62 -2.72 -9.47
C LYS A 34 -14.22 -3.62 -10.52
N PHE A 35 -13.75 -4.86 -10.63
CA PHE A 35 -14.31 -5.83 -11.55
C PHE A 35 -15.80 -6.12 -11.26
N MET A 36 -16.19 -6.21 -10.00
CA MET A 36 -17.59 -6.41 -9.64
C MET A 36 -18.46 -5.26 -10.15
N PHE A 37 -18.06 -4.00 -9.95
CA PHE A 37 -18.83 -2.85 -10.43
C PHE A 37 -18.80 -2.68 -11.96
N TRP A 38 -17.67 -2.96 -12.61
CA TRP A 38 -17.54 -2.84 -14.06
C TRP A 38 -18.35 -3.88 -14.83
N TYR A 39 -18.50 -5.09 -14.28
CA TYR A 39 -19.22 -6.17 -14.95
C TYR A 39 -20.64 -6.40 -14.43
N PHE A 40 -21.08 -5.63 -13.43
CA PHE A 40 -22.46 -5.67 -12.97
C PHE A 40 -23.33 -4.68 -13.80
N PRO A 41 -24.25 -5.17 -14.65
CA PRO A 41 -24.97 -4.33 -15.62
C PRO A 41 -25.67 -3.10 -15.04
N PRO A 42 -26.30 -3.13 -13.85
CA PRO A 42 -26.97 -1.97 -13.28
C PRO A 42 -26.05 -0.80 -12.91
N THR A 43 -24.76 -1.05 -12.72
CA THR A 43 -23.79 -0.03 -12.27
C THR A 43 -22.75 0.33 -13.33
N SER A 44 -22.77 -0.31 -14.50
CA SER A 44 -21.72 -0.18 -15.49
C SER A 44 -22.23 0.17 -16.88
N GLU A 45 -21.44 0.93 -17.60
CA GLU A 45 -21.68 1.32 -18.99
C GLU A 45 -20.61 0.72 -19.92
N PRO A 46 -20.99 0.25 -21.13
CA PRO A 46 -20.01 -0.20 -22.10
C PRO A 46 -19.27 1.00 -22.69
N ILE A 47 -17.94 0.90 -22.81
CA ILE A 47 -17.11 1.94 -23.42
C ILE A 47 -16.71 1.51 -24.84
N ILE A 48 -15.92 0.45 -24.97
CA ILE A 48 -15.44 -0.07 -26.25
C ILE A 48 -15.30 -1.59 -26.16
N GLY A 49 -15.98 -2.33 -27.02
CA GLY A 49 -15.89 -3.79 -27.09
C GLY A 49 -16.30 -4.44 -25.76
N GLY A 50 -15.39 -5.16 -25.11
CA GLY A 50 -15.63 -5.78 -23.80
C GLY A 50 -15.26 -4.91 -22.59
N LEU A 51 -14.76 -3.69 -22.83
CA LEU A 51 -14.38 -2.77 -21.75
C LEU A 51 -15.62 -2.03 -21.23
N ARG A 52 -15.73 -2.00 -19.92
CA ARG A 52 -16.83 -1.35 -19.21
C ARG A 52 -16.26 -0.40 -18.15
N ALA A 53 -17.03 0.63 -17.76
CA ALA A 53 -16.71 1.52 -16.66
C ALA A 53 -17.92 1.69 -15.74
N SER A 54 -17.67 2.08 -14.52
CA SER A 54 -18.71 2.41 -13.56
C SER A 54 -18.43 3.79 -12.98
N LEU A 55 -19.01 4.84 -13.60
CA LEU A 55 -18.85 6.22 -13.10
C LEU A 55 -19.28 6.34 -11.63
N ILE A 56 -20.31 5.58 -11.24
CA ILE A 56 -20.81 5.51 -9.87
C ILE A 56 -19.72 5.05 -8.89
N TYR A 57 -18.87 4.14 -9.31
CA TYR A 57 -17.83 3.56 -8.49
C TYR A 57 -16.47 4.25 -8.71
N ASP A 58 -16.09 4.50 -9.95
CA ASP A 58 -14.75 4.96 -10.34
C ASP A 58 -14.43 6.35 -9.79
N LEU A 59 -15.40 7.27 -9.74
CA LEU A 59 -15.20 8.61 -9.21
C LEU A 59 -14.94 8.63 -7.70
N PRO A 60 -15.75 7.99 -6.83
CA PRO A 60 -15.44 7.86 -5.40
C PRO A 60 -14.11 7.15 -5.13
N VAL A 61 -13.78 6.11 -5.90
CA VAL A 61 -12.49 5.42 -5.79
C VAL A 61 -11.33 6.36 -6.11
N PHE A 62 -11.41 7.11 -7.19
CA PHE A 62 -10.39 8.10 -7.54
C PHE A 62 -10.17 9.11 -6.42
N LEU A 63 -11.24 9.67 -5.86
CA LEU A 63 -11.16 10.63 -4.75
C LEU A 63 -10.59 9.98 -3.49
N SER A 64 -10.96 8.73 -3.21
CA SER A 64 -10.42 7.99 -2.07
C SER A 64 -8.91 7.76 -2.18
N TYR A 65 -8.41 7.46 -3.37
CA TYR A 65 -6.98 7.32 -3.60
C TYR A 65 -6.20 8.63 -3.48
N LEU A 66 -6.81 9.79 -3.71
CA LEU A 66 -6.17 11.06 -3.40
C LEU A 66 -5.94 11.23 -1.90
N SER A 67 -6.81 10.65 -1.07
CA SER A 67 -6.68 10.73 0.40
C SER A 67 -5.49 9.94 0.96
N ILE A 68 -4.90 9.03 0.20
CA ILE A 68 -3.72 8.27 0.65
C ILE A 68 -2.40 9.03 0.49
N ILE A 69 -2.38 10.12 -0.28
CA ILE A 69 -1.14 10.87 -0.58
C ILE A 69 -0.38 11.26 0.70
N PRO A 70 -1.01 11.84 1.75
CA PRO A 70 -0.30 12.18 2.98
C PRO A 70 0.30 10.96 3.69
N GLY A 71 -0.45 9.86 3.77
CA GLY A 71 0.03 8.61 4.37
C GLY A 71 1.20 8.00 3.60
N MET A 72 1.14 8.03 2.25
CA MET A 72 2.24 7.58 1.39
C MET A 72 3.49 8.44 1.54
N ALA A 73 3.35 9.76 1.70
CA ALA A 73 4.50 10.63 1.94
C ALA A 73 5.21 10.27 3.25
N VAL A 74 4.45 10.02 4.32
CA VAL A 74 5.01 9.58 5.60
C VAL A 74 5.62 8.18 5.49
N PHE A 75 4.98 7.26 4.74
CA PHE A 75 5.53 5.94 4.47
C PHE A 75 6.92 6.02 3.82
N LEU A 76 7.08 6.83 2.78
CA LEU A 76 8.36 6.98 2.08
C LEU A 76 9.45 7.52 3.01
N VAL A 77 9.13 8.46 3.89
CA VAL A 77 10.11 9.01 4.84
C VAL A 77 10.44 8.01 5.95
N ARG A 78 9.42 7.42 6.58
CA ARG A 78 9.61 6.61 7.78
C ARG A 78 10.05 5.17 7.50
N ILE A 79 9.50 4.55 6.47
CA ILE A 79 9.83 3.14 6.16
C ILE A 79 10.93 3.06 5.12
N GLU A 80 10.84 3.78 4.02
CA GLU A 80 11.82 3.67 2.92
C GLU A 80 13.12 4.45 3.19
N THR A 81 13.15 5.33 4.21
CA THR A 81 14.36 6.07 4.57
C THR A 81 14.82 5.69 5.97
N ASP A 82 14.06 6.05 7.02
CA ASP A 82 14.53 5.91 8.41
C ASP A 82 14.72 4.44 8.80
N PHE A 83 13.72 3.58 8.54
CA PHE A 83 13.83 2.15 8.86
C PHE A 83 14.94 1.47 8.04
N VAL A 84 15.04 1.75 6.74
CA VAL A 84 16.06 1.14 5.87
C VAL A 84 17.47 1.52 6.32
N GLU A 85 17.69 2.75 6.78
CA GLU A 85 18.98 3.19 7.32
C GLU A 85 19.42 2.34 8.51
N TYR A 86 18.52 2.10 9.50
CA TYR A 86 18.83 1.26 10.66
C TYR A 86 18.93 -0.22 10.30
N TYR A 87 18.14 -0.68 9.35
CA TYR A 87 18.24 -2.03 8.79
C TYR A 87 19.62 -2.29 8.19
N ASP A 88 20.12 -1.40 7.35
CA ASP A 88 21.45 -1.52 6.76
C ASP A 88 22.55 -1.48 7.81
N LYS A 89 22.50 -0.54 8.75
CA LYS A 89 23.44 -0.45 9.87
C LYS A 89 23.48 -1.73 10.72
N PHE A 90 22.32 -2.31 11.00
CA PHE A 90 22.23 -3.56 11.75
C PHE A 90 22.92 -4.71 11.00
N TYR A 91 22.58 -4.92 9.74
CA TYR A 91 23.16 -6.02 8.97
C TYR A 91 24.65 -5.81 8.65
N ASP A 92 25.09 -4.58 8.45
CA ASP A 92 26.51 -4.27 8.30
C ASP A 92 27.29 -4.52 9.58
N ALA A 93 26.75 -4.18 10.74
CA ALA A 93 27.37 -4.50 12.04
C ALA A 93 27.52 -6.02 12.23
N VAL A 94 26.50 -6.80 11.87
CA VAL A 94 26.54 -8.27 11.95
C VAL A 94 27.59 -8.85 10.99
N ARG A 95 27.68 -8.33 9.76
CA ARG A 95 28.64 -8.83 8.76
C ARG A 95 30.08 -8.44 9.04
N SER A 96 30.30 -7.25 9.60
CA SER A 96 31.65 -6.73 9.91
C SER A 96 32.20 -7.21 11.24
N GLY A 97 31.44 -7.97 12.03
CA GLY A 97 31.86 -8.44 13.37
C GLY A 97 31.87 -7.32 14.41
N GLY A 98 30.88 -6.43 14.35
CA GLY A 98 30.67 -5.38 15.36
C GLY A 98 30.51 -5.93 16.77
N SER A 99 30.67 -5.07 17.78
CA SER A 99 30.42 -5.48 19.19
C SER A 99 28.96 -5.87 19.40
N LEU A 100 28.70 -6.80 20.30
CA LEU A 100 27.32 -7.25 20.59
C LEU A 100 26.45 -6.08 21.02
N GLU A 101 26.97 -5.20 21.86
CA GLU A 101 26.27 -4.00 22.33
C GLU A 101 25.84 -3.09 21.16
N TYR A 102 26.70 -2.89 20.16
CA TYR A 102 26.38 -2.10 18.98
C TYR A 102 25.32 -2.78 18.10
N ILE A 103 25.43 -4.10 17.92
CA ILE A 103 24.43 -4.88 17.15
C ILE A 103 23.04 -4.82 17.82
N GLU A 104 22.99 -4.97 19.16
CA GLU A 104 21.75 -4.86 19.92
C GLU A 104 21.17 -3.46 19.85
N SER A 105 21.99 -2.41 19.96
CA SER A 105 21.55 -1.03 19.81
C SER A 105 20.94 -0.77 18.44
N MET A 106 21.56 -1.23 17.35
CA MET A 106 21.03 -1.06 15.99
C MET A 106 19.74 -1.83 15.75
N ARG A 107 19.59 -3.03 16.35
CA ARG A 107 18.34 -3.77 16.34
C ARG A 107 17.21 -3.00 17.03
N ASP A 108 17.50 -2.45 18.20
CA ASP A 108 16.49 -1.74 18.99
C ASP A 108 16.06 -0.44 18.30
N GLU A 109 17.00 0.28 17.69
CA GLU A 109 16.70 1.45 16.85
C GLU A 109 15.88 1.08 15.62
N MET A 110 16.18 -0.02 14.96
CA MET A 110 15.41 -0.53 13.82
C MET A 110 13.96 -0.87 14.23
N VAL A 111 13.77 -1.55 15.36
CA VAL A 111 12.43 -1.88 15.90
C VAL A 111 11.67 -0.61 16.28
N TYR A 112 12.34 0.34 16.91
CA TYR A 112 11.76 1.63 17.27
C TYR A 112 11.33 2.41 16.02
N ALA A 113 12.17 2.46 14.98
CA ALA A 113 11.85 3.11 13.72
C ALA A 113 10.60 2.51 13.05
N ILE A 114 10.45 1.16 13.07
CA ILE A 114 9.24 0.48 12.56
C ILE A 114 8.00 0.93 13.36
N GLN A 115 8.06 0.86 14.68
CA GLN A 115 6.91 1.18 15.54
C GLN A 115 6.48 2.63 15.38
N GLN A 116 7.45 3.54 15.39
CA GLN A 116 7.20 4.96 15.19
C GLN A 116 6.66 5.24 13.79
N GLY A 117 7.28 4.67 12.75
CA GLY A 117 6.87 4.85 11.38
C GLY A 117 5.44 4.37 11.12
N LEU A 118 5.10 3.16 11.55
CA LEU A 118 3.72 2.64 11.42
C LEU A 118 2.72 3.49 12.22
N GLY A 119 3.09 3.94 13.42
CA GLY A 119 2.26 4.82 14.23
C GLY A 119 2.00 6.18 13.59
N GLU A 120 3.00 6.78 12.96
CA GLU A 120 2.86 8.05 12.23
C GLU A 120 2.03 7.91 10.96
N ILE A 121 2.26 6.84 10.18
CA ILE A 121 1.43 6.53 9.01
C ILE A 121 -0.03 6.41 9.43
N ALA A 122 -0.32 5.65 10.50
CA ALA A 122 -1.67 5.47 11.00
C ALA A 122 -2.32 6.80 11.43
N LYS A 123 -1.59 7.66 12.16
CA LYS A 123 -2.09 8.97 12.59
C LYS A 123 -2.41 9.89 11.42
N ILE A 124 -1.48 10.04 10.48
CA ILE A 124 -1.65 10.93 9.33
C ILE A 124 -2.73 10.41 8.40
N GLN A 125 -2.79 9.10 8.17
CA GLN A 125 -3.82 8.51 7.33
C GLN A 125 -5.21 8.60 7.98
N THR A 126 -5.31 8.40 9.30
CA THR A 126 -6.57 8.63 10.03
C THR A 126 -7.03 10.07 9.91
N LEU A 127 -6.11 11.03 10.05
CA LEU A 127 -6.44 12.45 9.86
C LEU A 127 -6.94 12.72 8.43
N ALA A 128 -6.30 12.17 7.41
CA ALA A 128 -6.71 12.31 6.01
C ALA A 128 -8.12 11.71 5.78
N VAL A 129 -8.41 10.55 6.37
CA VAL A 129 -9.74 9.94 6.34
C VAL A 129 -10.77 10.87 6.99
N LEU A 130 -10.52 11.38 8.20
CA LEU A 130 -11.44 12.29 8.91
C LEU A 130 -11.67 13.58 8.12
N VAL A 131 -10.64 14.18 7.57
CA VAL A 131 -10.77 15.37 6.71
C VAL A 131 -11.65 15.06 5.49
N THR A 132 -11.46 13.91 4.85
CA THR A 132 -12.29 13.52 3.69
C THR A 132 -13.75 13.25 4.10
N PHE A 133 -13.99 12.70 5.30
CA PHE A 133 -15.36 12.54 5.81
C PHE A 133 -16.07 13.89 5.99
N VAL A 134 -15.38 14.89 6.54
CA VAL A 134 -15.95 16.23 6.77
C VAL A 134 -16.08 17.03 5.46
N ALA A 135 -15.03 16.98 4.62
CA ALA A 135 -14.99 17.74 3.37
C ALA A 135 -15.73 17.05 2.21
N GLY A 136 -16.04 15.75 2.34
CA GLY A 136 -16.63 14.93 1.29
C GLY A 136 -17.85 15.54 0.60
N PRO A 137 -18.87 16.03 1.33
CA PRO A 137 -20.04 16.67 0.71
C PRO A 137 -19.65 17.88 -0.15
N ALA A 138 -18.86 18.79 0.39
CA ALA A 138 -18.40 19.98 -0.33
C ALA A 138 -17.51 19.62 -1.54
N LEU A 139 -16.70 18.58 -1.41
CA LEU A 139 -15.86 18.08 -2.50
C LEU A 139 -16.71 17.52 -3.65
N LEU A 140 -17.72 16.71 -3.35
CA LEU A 140 -18.63 16.16 -4.36
C LEU A 140 -19.40 17.27 -5.06
N ASP A 141 -19.94 18.24 -4.30
CA ASP A 141 -20.66 19.38 -4.86
C ASP A 141 -19.78 20.24 -5.78
N ALA A 142 -18.53 20.52 -5.37
CA ALA A 142 -17.57 21.29 -6.17
C ALA A 142 -17.21 20.60 -7.49
N LEU A 143 -17.25 19.26 -7.52
CA LEU A 143 -17.00 18.44 -8.71
C LEU A 143 -18.26 18.15 -9.53
N GLY A 144 -19.43 18.64 -9.10
CA GLY A 144 -20.70 18.35 -9.74
C GLY A 144 -21.14 16.88 -9.62
N ILE A 145 -20.64 16.17 -8.62
CA ILE A 145 -20.94 14.76 -8.36
C ILE A 145 -22.11 14.67 -7.37
N SER A 146 -23.08 13.80 -7.66
CA SER A 146 -24.24 13.62 -6.79
C SER A 146 -23.85 13.20 -5.37
N SER A 147 -24.46 13.82 -4.36
CA SER A 147 -24.30 13.47 -2.93
C SER A 147 -24.73 12.04 -2.62
N LEU A 148 -25.46 11.35 -3.50
CA LEU A 148 -25.78 9.93 -3.38
C LEU A 148 -24.51 9.03 -3.32
N TYR A 149 -23.38 9.51 -3.82
CA TYR A 149 -22.13 8.76 -3.79
C TYR A 149 -21.32 8.96 -2.50
N LEU A 150 -21.78 9.83 -1.60
CA LEU A 150 -21.10 10.11 -0.35
C LEU A 150 -20.86 8.87 0.53
N PRO A 151 -21.83 7.96 0.74
CA PRO A 151 -21.58 6.75 1.51
C PRO A 151 -20.51 5.85 0.89
N LEU A 152 -20.49 5.77 -0.45
CA LEU A 152 -19.50 4.99 -1.17
C LEU A 152 -18.10 5.62 -1.04
N LEU A 153 -17.98 6.94 -1.16
CA LEU A 153 -16.73 7.68 -0.89
C LEU A 153 -16.20 7.39 0.51
N HIS A 154 -17.07 7.43 1.54
CA HIS A 154 -16.67 7.16 2.91
C HIS A 154 -16.12 5.74 3.09
N VAL A 155 -16.78 4.72 2.54
CA VAL A 155 -16.31 3.34 2.58
C VAL A 155 -14.96 3.20 1.86
N GLN A 156 -14.84 3.80 0.67
CA GLN A 156 -13.62 3.74 -0.13
C GLN A 156 -12.43 4.44 0.53
N VAL A 157 -12.63 5.57 1.19
CA VAL A 157 -11.57 6.30 1.89
C VAL A 157 -11.04 5.49 3.08
N VAL A 158 -11.91 4.81 3.82
CA VAL A 158 -11.49 3.89 4.89
C VAL A 158 -10.70 2.72 4.31
N GLY A 159 -11.21 2.11 3.24
CA GLY A 159 -10.53 1.01 2.53
C GLY A 159 -9.15 1.42 2.03
N ALA A 160 -9.04 2.59 1.40
CA ALA A 160 -7.78 3.15 0.93
C ALA A 160 -6.79 3.40 2.09
N GLY A 161 -7.27 3.90 3.22
CA GLY A 161 -6.45 4.08 4.43
C GLY A 161 -5.90 2.77 4.98
N LEU A 162 -6.73 1.73 5.05
CA LEU A 162 -6.31 0.39 5.47
C LEU A 162 -5.31 -0.22 4.48
N GLN A 163 -5.45 0.05 3.19
CA GLN A 163 -4.52 -0.40 2.16
C GLN A 163 -3.11 0.17 2.35
N VAL A 164 -2.98 1.47 2.70
CA VAL A 164 -1.69 2.09 3.01
C VAL A 164 -1.05 1.42 4.23
N GLY A 165 -1.82 1.19 5.30
CA GLY A 165 -1.34 0.48 6.48
C GLY A 165 -0.87 -0.93 6.17
N LEU A 166 -1.64 -1.70 5.41
CA LEU A 166 -1.28 -3.04 4.97
C LEU A 166 0.00 -3.04 4.13
N MET A 167 0.12 -2.09 3.20
CA MET A 167 1.31 -1.96 2.35
C MET A 167 2.56 -1.67 3.19
N ALA A 168 2.46 -0.78 4.19
CA ALA A 168 3.57 -0.47 5.08
C ALA A 168 4.02 -1.71 5.89
N ILE A 169 3.07 -2.47 6.43
CA ILE A 169 3.36 -3.71 7.18
C ILE A 169 4.00 -4.77 6.27
N LEU A 170 3.45 -4.99 5.09
CA LEU A 170 4.00 -5.96 4.13
C LEU A 170 5.42 -5.59 3.69
N ASN A 171 5.68 -4.29 3.49
CA ASN A 171 7.02 -3.80 3.14
C ASN A 171 8.04 -4.16 4.22
N VAL A 172 7.75 -3.90 5.49
CA VAL A 172 8.61 -4.28 6.62
C VAL A 172 8.85 -5.79 6.65
N PHE A 173 7.82 -6.63 6.45
CA PHE A 173 7.99 -8.08 6.40
C PHE A 173 8.86 -8.56 5.24
N PHE A 174 8.80 -7.89 4.09
CA PHE A 174 9.67 -8.20 2.97
C PHE A 174 11.12 -7.88 3.25
N TYR A 175 11.41 -6.75 3.89
CA TYR A 175 12.77 -6.41 4.33
C TYR A 175 13.33 -7.41 5.34
N LEU A 176 12.52 -7.84 6.31
CA LEU A 176 12.92 -8.79 7.34
C LEU A 176 12.91 -10.26 6.88
N ASP A 177 12.58 -10.52 5.61
CA ASP A 177 12.49 -11.87 5.04
C ASP A 177 11.53 -12.81 5.80
N GLN A 178 10.54 -12.26 6.50
CA GLN A 178 9.54 -13.01 7.25
C GLN A 178 8.48 -13.57 6.31
N ARG A 179 8.75 -14.74 5.74
CA ARG A 179 7.91 -15.39 4.72
C ARG A 179 6.94 -16.43 5.27
N ARG A 180 7.10 -16.79 6.54
CA ARG A 180 6.27 -17.78 7.22
C ARG A 180 5.49 -17.09 8.33
N ILE A 181 4.26 -16.78 8.04
CA ILE A 181 3.25 -16.37 9.02
C ILE A 181 2.19 -17.47 9.07
#